data_df208415b64d7625b244b398a2a14914
#
_entry.id   df208415b64d7625b244b398a2a14914
#
_cell.length_a   1.000
_cell.length_b   1.000
_cell.length_c   1.000
_cell.angle_alpha   90.00
_cell.angle_beta   90.00
_cell.angle_gamma   90.00
#
_symmetry.space_group_name_H-M   'P 1'
#
loop_
_entity.id
_entity.type
_entity.pdbx_description
1 polymer ?
#
loop_
_entity_poly.entity_id
_entity_poly.type
_entity_poly.pdbx_seq_one_letter_code
_entity_poly.pdbx_strand_id
1 'polypeptide(L)'
;LAGQIAALAKASQFSGRGGSGVLEDHRDGLKARGVVGVLAVEGCSLEILPKIEVGQKEGSSEERREVRKRLVHMLAVALDLKIETGRLTDLDWQRDTLLEILIRIFCDKLTEAVRRGLPRRYIGHEDDLPRLRGALDVPRQFTRHAANPGRLACRFDELSRDIALNRIMKAAI
;
A
#
# COMPACT_ATOMS: atom_id res chain seq x y z
N LEU A 1 29.70 2.63 6.28
CA LEU A 1 28.89 3.87 6.35
C LEU A 1 28.75 4.56 4.99
N ALA A 2 29.86 4.86 4.26
CA ALA A 2 29.80 5.53 2.95
C ALA A 2 28.98 4.76 1.90
N GLY A 3 29.13 3.42 1.84
CA GLY A 3 28.35 2.57 0.93
C GLY A 3 26.84 2.54 1.25
N GLN A 4 26.48 2.61 2.51
CA GLN A 4 25.07 2.67 2.96
C GLN A 4 24.45 4.02 2.62
N ILE A 5 25.18 5.11 2.78
CA ILE A 5 24.74 6.45 2.38
C ILE A 5 24.50 6.51 0.87
N ALA A 6 25.40 5.98 0.06
CA ALA A 6 25.26 5.91 -1.39
C ALA A 6 24.04 5.04 -1.81
N ALA A 7 23.80 3.90 -1.13
CA ALA A 7 22.66 3.05 -1.37
C ALA A 7 21.32 3.75 -1.01
N LEU A 8 21.28 4.46 0.11
CA LEU A 8 20.12 5.27 0.52
C LEU A 8 19.85 6.41 -0.46
N ALA A 9 20.89 7.12 -0.92
CA ALA A 9 20.77 8.17 -1.92
C ALA A 9 20.20 7.62 -3.24
N LYS A 10 20.68 6.45 -3.68
CA LYS A 10 20.16 5.76 -4.88
C LYS A 10 18.71 5.28 -4.69
N ALA A 11 18.36 4.70 -3.54
CA ALA A 11 17.00 4.29 -3.23
C ALA A 11 16.02 5.49 -3.21
N SER A 12 16.48 6.68 -2.82
CA SER A 12 15.67 7.88 -2.80
C SER A 12 15.26 8.39 -4.19
N GLN A 13 15.96 7.99 -5.25
CA GLN A 13 15.66 8.40 -6.63
C GLN A 13 14.40 7.73 -7.20
N PHE A 14 13.92 6.64 -6.59
CA PHE A 14 12.71 5.94 -7.01
C PHE A 14 11.40 6.65 -6.67
N SER A 15 11.42 7.68 -5.86
CA SER A 15 10.21 8.43 -5.55
C SER A 15 9.89 9.43 -6.67
N GLY A 16 9.06 9.04 -7.60
CA GLY A 16 8.53 9.65 -8.83
C GLY A 16 8.25 11.14 -8.94
N ARG A 17 9.05 11.99 -8.35
CA ARG A 17 9.01 13.43 -8.51
C ARG A 17 10.19 13.89 -9.37
N GLY A 18 10.02 13.82 -10.69
CA GLY A 18 10.79 14.64 -11.63
C GLY A 18 12.32 14.55 -11.55
N GLY A 19 12.89 13.38 -11.25
CA GLY A 19 14.34 13.15 -11.32
C GLY A 19 15.17 13.70 -10.15
N SER A 20 14.62 14.48 -9.24
CA SER A 20 15.30 14.89 -8.01
C SER A 20 14.97 13.91 -6.88
N GLY A 21 15.98 13.21 -6.34
CA GLY A 21 15.83 12.30 -5.22
C GLY A 21 15.26 12.98 -3.97
N VAL A 22 14.74 12.17 -3.04
CA VAL A 22 14.29 12.61 -1.71
C VAL A 22 15.46 13.16 -0.87
N LEU A 23 16.66 12.63 -1.13
CA LEU A 23 17.90 13.03 -0.47
C LEU A 23 18.80 13.71 -1.48
N GLU A 24 19.31 14.86 -1.10
CA GLU A 24 20.34 15.59 -1.84
C GLU A 24 21.69 15.45 -1.16
N ASP A 25 22.72 15.30 -1.99
CA ASP A 25 24.10 15.34 -1.52
C ASP A 25 24.47 16.75 -1.06
N HIS A 26 24.96 16.86 0.15
CA HIS A 26 25.45 18.11 0.72
C HIS A 26 26.90 17.88 1.21
N ARG A 27 27.67 18.96 1.30
CA ARG A 27 29.10 18.94 1.65
C ARG A 27 29.44 18.07 2.86
N ASP A 28 28.54 18.03 3.86
CA ASP A 28 28.76 17.33 5.13
C ASP A 28 27.78 16.18 5.37
N GLY A 29 27.01 15.74 4.34
CA GLY A 29 26.03 14.66 4.46
C GLY A 29 24.87 14.72 3.49
N LEU A 30 23.75 14.10 3.86
CA LEU A 30 22.53 14.06 3.06
C LEU A 30 21.49 15.04 3.64
N LYS A 31 20.85 15.80 2.76
CA LYS A 31 19.74 16.70 3.11
C LYS A 31 18.43 16.16 2.54
N ALA A 32 17.42 15.99 3.40
CA ALA A 32 16.08 15.63 2.97
C ALA A 32 15.33 16.84 2.41
N ARG A 33 14.64 16.67 1.27
CA ARG A 33 13.84 17.72 0.63
C ARG A 33 12.36 17.55 0.93
N GLY A 34 11.87 18.18 1.99
CA GLY A 34 10.44 18.34 2.26
C GLY A 34 9.63 17.03 2.24
N VAL A 35 10.27 15.93 2.62
CA VAL A 35 9.68 14.60 2.63
C VAL A 35 9.81 14.01 4.02
N VAL A 36 8.76 13.30 4.43
CA VAL A 36 8.69 12.56 5.69
C VAL A 36 8.45 11.10 5.34
N GLY A 37 9.10 10.19 6.04
CA GLY A 37 8.94 8.76 5.81
C GLY A 37 10.14 7.93 6.21
N VAL A 38 10.23 6.73 5.63
CA VAL A 38 11.32 5.80 5.87
C VAL A 38 11.96 5.41 4.55
N LEU A 39 13.26 5.46 4.50
CA LEU A 39 14.08 4.88 3.44
C LEU A 39 14.79 3.67 4.02
N ALA A 40 14.60 2.49 3.42
CA ALA A 40 15.23 1.28 3.85
C ALA A 40 16.04 0.66 2.71
N VAL A 41 17.24 0.22 3.03
CA VAL A 41 18.10 -0.61 2.19
C VAL A 41 18.63 -1.76 3.04
N GLU A 42 19.18 -2.79 2.41
CA GLU A 42 19.72 -3.94 3.14
C GLU A 42 20.72 -3.49 4.22
N GLY A 43 20.44 -3.84 5.47
CA GLY A 43 21.29 -3.51 6.62
C GLY A 43 21.23 -2.06 7.12
N CYS A 44 20.38 -1.20 6.53
CA CYS A 44 20.25 0.20 6.97
C CYS A 44 18.85 0.77 6.71
N SER A 45 18.29 1.46 7.71
CA SER A 45 17.07 2.25 7.55
C SER A 45 17.29 3.67 8.03
N LEU A 46 16.75 4.63 7.28
CA LEU A 46 16.78 6.06 7.61
C LEU A 46 15.34 6.54 7.79
N GLU A 47 15.05 7.03 8.97
CA GLU A 47 13.78 7.65 9.31
C GLU A 47 13.88 9.16 9.16
N ILE A 48 13.04 9.75 8.32
CA ILE A 48 12.94 11.18 8.08
C ILE A 48 11.67 11.68 8.77
N LEU A 49 11.85 12.34 9.90
CA LEU A 49 10.75 12.88 10.69
C LEU A 49 10.48 14.33 10.32
N PRO A 50 9.22 14.82 10.45
CA PRO A 50 8.92 16.22 10.26
C PRO A 50 9.56 17.07 11.36
N LYS A 51 10.02 18.26 10.99
CA LYS A 51 10.51 19.23 11.96
C LYS A 51 9.32 19.91 12.65
N ILE A 52 8.92 19.35 13.78
CA ILE A 52 7.83 19.88 14.62
C ILE A 52 8.47 20.34 15.93
N GLU A 53 8.23 21.59 16.30
CA GLU A 53 8.68 22.09 17.61
C GLU A 53 7.87 21.43 18.72
N VAL A 54 8.52 20.61 19.54
CA VAL A 54 7.93 19.89 20.68
C VAL A 54 8.42 20.46 22.01
N GLY A 55 9.05 21.62 22.01
CA GLY A 55 9.36 22.37 23.24
C GLY A 55 10.37 21.74 24.19
N GLN A 56 11.07 20.68 23.80
CA GLN A 56 12.11 20.02 24.59
C GLN A 56 13.43 19.93 23.80
N LYS A 57 14.52 19.53 24.49
CA LYS A 57 15.87 19.46 23.92
C LYS A 57 15.90 18.73 22.58
N GLU A 58 16.35 19.42 21.53
CA GLU A 58 16.48 18.87 20.18
C GLU A 58 17.25 17.53 20.17
N GLY A 59 16.66 16.51 19.54
CA GLY A 59 17.27 15.20 19.30
C GLY A 59 17.10 14.16 20.40
N SER A 60 16.30 14.42 21.43
CA SER A 60 16.03 13.42 22.48
C SER A 60 15.20 12.24 21.94
N SER A 61 15.33 11.06 22.56
CA SER A 61 14.51 9.90 22.23
C SER A 61 13.01 10.15 22.48
N GLU A 62 12.72 10.96 23.49
CA GLU A 62 11.36 11.39 23.87
C GLU A 62 10.73 12.27 22.78
N GLU A 63 11.47 13.22 22.26
CA GLU A 63 11.03 14.11 21.17
C GLU A 63 10.72 13.30 19.91
N ARG A 64 11.61 12.39 19.50
CA ARG A 64 11.38 11.52 18.35
C ARG A 64 10.11 10.67 18.51
N ARG A 65 9.85 10.16 19.69
CA ARG A 65 8.63 9.43 20.02
C ARG A 65 7.39 10.29 19.81
N GLU A 66 7.39 11.48 20.35
CA GLU A 66 6.25 12.40 20.26
C GLU A 66 6.00 12.85 18.81
N VAL A 67 7.06 13.12 18.07
CA VAL A 67 6.97 13.43 16.63
C VAL A 67 6.38 12.26 15.84
N ARG A 68 6.77 11.02 16.13
CA ARG A 68 6.16 9.82 15.50
C ARG A 68 4.67 9.70 15.82
N LYS A 69 4.27 9.88 17.09
CA LYS A 69 2.85 9.86 17.48
C LYS A 69 2.04 10.88 16.70
N ARG A 70 2.52 12.10 16.63
CA ARG A 70 1.85 13.18 15.88
C ARG A 70 1.77 12.88 14.39
N LEU A 71 2.85 12.38 13.80
CA LEU A 71 2.87 12.00 12.38
C LEU A 71 1.84 10.91 12.08
N VAL A 72 1.81 9.83 12.87
CA VAL A 72 0.85 8.73 12.70
C VAL A 72 -0.58 9.24 12.89
N HIS A 73 -0.81 10.12 13.86
CA HIS A 73 -2.12 10.73 14.06
C HIS A 73 -2.56 11.57 12.85
N MET A 74 -1.67 12.40 12.32
CA MET A 74 -1.94 13.19 11.11
C MET A 74 -2.25 12.30 9.90
N LEU A 75 -1.50 11.21 9.71
CA LEU A 75 -1.78 10.23 8.65
C LEU A 75 -3.12 9.54 8.84
N ALA A 76 -3.47 9.19 10.08
CA ALA A 76 -4.76 8.60 10.41
C ALA A 76 -5.92 9.50 10.01
N VAL A 77 -5.83 10.77 10.36
CA VAL A 77 -6.86 11.77 10.02
C VAL A 77 -6.90 12.01 8.51
N ALA A 78 -5.76 12.20 7.86
CA ALA A 78 -5.69 12.51 6.43
C ALA A 78 -6.19 11.37 5.53
N LEU A 79 -6.04 10.12 5.97
CA LEU A 79 -6.42 8.93 5.23
C LEU A 79 -7.73 8.30 5.72
N ASP A 80 -8.44 8.97 6.63
CA ASP A 80 -9.66 8.45 7.30
C ASP A 80 -9.45 7.03 7.87
N LEU A 81 -8.27 6.80 8.43
CA LEU A 81 -7.93 5.53 9.04
C LEU A 81 -8.44 5.52 10.48
N LYS A 82 -9.34 4.62 10.79
CA LYS A 82 -9.75 4.34 12.16
C LYS A 82 -8.59 3.60 12.88
N ILE A 83 -7.56 4.33 13.25
CA ILE A 83 -6.44 3.79 14.02
C ILE A 83 -6.82 3.91 15.49
N GLU A 84 -7.03 2.77 16.13
CA GLU A 84 -7.13 2.72 17.58
C GLU A 84 -5.72 2.89 18.17
N THR A 85 -5.31 4.14 18.35
CA THR A 85 -3.99 4.48 18.94
C THR A 85 -3.82 3.88 20.34
N GLY A 86 -4.90 3.49 21.01
CA GLY A 86 -4.85 2.78 22.29
C GLY A 86 -4.35 1.33 22.22
N ARG A 87 -4.20 0.74 21.02
CA ARG A 87 -3.58 -0.58 20.86
C ARG A 87 -2.05 -0.54 20.84
N LEU A 88 -1.47 0.62 20.53
CA LEU A 88 -0.03 0.82 20.59
C LEU A 88 0.31 1.32 22.00
N THR A 89 1.01 0.48 22.75
CA THR A 89 1.46 0.85 24.09
C THR A 89 2.55 1.92 24.02
N ASP A 90 2.77 2.64 25.13
CA ASP A 90 3.88 3.60 25.20
C ASP A 90 5.25 2.95 24.95
N LEU A 91 5.39 1.66 25.26
CA LEU A 91 6.60 0.88 24.96
C LEU A 91 6.81 0.68 23.47
N ASP A 92 5.73 0.44 22.69
CA ASP A 92 5.81 0.25 21.24
C ASP A 92 6.31 1.53 20.57
N TRP A 93 5.82 2.69 21.00
CA TRP A 93 6.27 3.99 20.49
C TRP A 93 7.74 4.31 20.82
N GLN A 94 8.28 3.71 21.86
CA GLN A 94 9.69 3.90 22.26
C GLN A 94 10.64 2.99 21.49
N ARG A 95 10.24 1.74 21.23
CA ARG A 95 11.09 0.70 20.65
C ARG A 95 10.99 0.61 19.14
N ASP A 96 9.77 0.77 18.62
CA ASP A 96 9.51 0.55 17.20
C ASP A 96 9.93 1.76 16.37
N THR A 97 10.50 1.47 15.23
CA THR A 97 10.73 2.48 14.18
C THR A 97 9.40 2.88 13.53
N LEU A 98 9.36 4.02 12.84
CA LEU A 98 8.17 4.43 12.09
C LEU A 98 7.73 3.35 11.08
N LEU A 99 8.67 2.63 10.48
CA LEU A 99 8.39 1.54 9.55
C LEU A 99 7.64 0.40 10.24
N GLU A 100 8.10 -0.04 11.39
CA GLU A 100 7.47 -1.11 12.17
C GLU A 100 6.06 -0.73 12.60
N ILE A 101 5.85 0.51 13.02
CA ILE A 101 4.53 1.05 13.36
C ILE A 101 3.60 1.00 12.15
N LEU A 102 4.05 1.46 10.98
CA LEU A 102 3.28 1.45 9.74
C LEU A 102 2.95 0.01 9.28
N ILE A 103 3.90 -0.91 9.37
CA ILE A 103 3.68 -2.33 9.06
C ILE A 103 2.61 -2.91 10.00
N ARG A 104 2.68 -2.63 11.29
CA ARG A 104 1.70 -3.11 12.26
C ARG A 104 0.30 -2.59 11.96
N ILE A 105 0.15 -1.29 11.70
CA ILE A 105 -1.12 -0.68 11.29
C ILE A 105 -1.64 -1.32 10.00
N PHE A 106 -0.77 -1.54 9.02
CA PHE A 106 -1.14 -2.21 7.77
C PHE A 106 -1.65 -3.63 8.00
N CYS A 107 -0.93 -4.44 8.80
CA CYS A 107 -1.33 -5.80 9.14
C CYS A 107 -2.67 -5.86 9.87
N ASP A 108 -2.92 -4.95 10.80
CA ASP A 108 -4.19 -4.85 11.52
C ASP A 108 -5.34 -4.51 10.57
N LYS A 109 -5.15 -3.53 9.69
CA LYS A 109 -6.15 -3.14 8.69
C LYS A 109 -6.40 -4.22 7.65
N LEU A 110 -5.35 -4.90 7.22
CA LEU A 110 -5.46 -6.04 6.31
C LEU A 110 -6.25 -7.19 6.95
N THR A 111 -5.93 -7.53 8.19
CA THR A 111 -6.63 -8.57 8.95
C THR A 111 -8.12 -8.23 9.12
N GLU A 112 -8.42 -6.98 9.46
CA GLU A 112 -9.79 -6.49 9.57
C GLU A 112 -10.54 -6.59 8.23
N ALA A 113 -9.91 -6.17 7.13
CA ALA A 113 -10.48 -6.25 5.79
C ALA A 113 -10.75 -7.70 5.36
N VAL A 114 -9.82 -8.61 5.64
CA VAL A 114 -9.99 -10.05 5.34
C VAL A 114 -11.14 -10.67 6.16
N ARG A 115 -11.25 -10.30 7.44
CA ARG A 115 -12.36 -10.77 8.32
C ARG A 115 -13.73 -10.29 7.87
N ARG A 116 -13.84 -9.09 7.30
CA ARG A 116 -15.07 -8.56 6.70
C ARG A 116 -15.43 -9.23 5.38
N GLY A 117 -14.53 -10.00 4.81
CA GLY A 117 -14.63 -10.65 3.51
C GLY A 117 -13.91 -9.88 2.41
N LEU A 118 -13.25 -10.64 1.55
CA LEU A 118 -12.53 -10.06 0.42
C LEU A 118 -13.49 -9.37 -0.55
N PRO A 119 -13.14 -8.18 -1.06
CA PRO A 119 -13.93 -7.50 -2.07
C PRO A 119 -14.08 -8.37 -3.32
N ARG A 120 -15.24 -8.26 -3.96
CA ARG A 120 -15.58 -8.97 -5.18
C ARG A 120 -16.01 -7.98 -6.24
N ARG A 121 -15.82 -8.36 -7.49
CA ARG A 121 -16.26 -7.57 -8.64
C ARG A 121 -16.95 -8.46 -9.65
N TYR A 122 -17.99 -7.96 -10.29
CA TYR A 122 -18.57 -8.62 -11.46
C TYR A 122 -17.61 -8.52 -12.63
N ILE A 123 -17.29 -9.65 -13.22
CA ILE A 123 -16.44 -9.78 -14.41
C ILE A 123 -17.30 -10.34 -15.51
N GLY A 124 -17.37 -9.64 -16.63
CA GLY A 124 -18.09 -10.09 -17.82
C GLY A 124 -17.37 -11.26 -18.49
N HIS A 125 -18.13 -12.28 -18.79
CA HIS A 125 -17.67 -13.48 -19.52
C HIS A 125 -18.47 -13.66 -20.79
N GLU A 126 -17.77 -14.07 -21.84
CA GLU A 126 -18.36 -14.53 -23.11
C GLU A 126 -17.90 -15.96 -23.33
N ASP A 127 -18.85 -16.90 -23.28
CA ASP A 127 -18.53 -18.32 -23.40
C ASP A 127 -19.61 -19.06 -24.19
N ASP A 128 -19.22 -20.22 -24.78
CA ASP A 128 -20.09 -21.07 -25.54
C ASP A 128 -20.52 -22.25 -24.69
N LEU A 129 -21.73 -22.18 -24.14
CA LEU A 129 -22.24 -23.13 -23.14
C LEU A 129 -23.37 -24.03 -23.72
N PRO A 130 -23.55 -25.24 -23.17
CA PRO A 130 -24.64 -26.14 -23.58
C PRO A 130 -26.02 -25.68 -23.08
N ARG A 131 -26.06 -24.68 -22.21
CA ARG A 131 -27.28 -24.08 -21.65
C ARG A 131 -27.12 -22.56 -21.57
N LEU A 132 -28.25 -21.86 -21.74
CA LEU A 132 -28.24 -20.41 -21.65
C LEU A 132 -27.85 -19.96 -20.22
N ARG A 133 -26.81 -19.07 -20.16
CA ARG A 133 -26.40 -18.40 -18.96
C ARG A 133 -26.29 -16.90 -19.25
N GLY A 134 -27.05 -16.10 -18.52
CA GLY A 134 -27.11 -14.65 -18.78
C GLY A 134 -27.87 -14.30 -20.06
N ALA A 135 -27.31 -13.51 -20.94
CA ALA A 135 -27.89 -13.09 -22.20
C ALA A 135 -27.31 -13.90 -23.38
N LEU A 136 -28.13 -14.18 -24.38
CA LEU A 136 -27.65 -14.74 -25.63
C LEU A 136 -26.98 -13.67 -26.47
N ASP A 137 -25.75 -13.91 -26.89
CA ASP A 137 -25.08 -13.09 -27.89
C ASP A 137 -25.58 -13.46 -29.28
N VAL A 138 -26.63 -12.79 -29.72
CA VAL A 138 -27.30 -13.08 -30.98
C VAL A 138 -26.38 -13.01 -32.20
N PRO A 139 -25.57 -11.95 -32.39
CA PRO A 139 -24.62 -11.92 -33.50
C PRO A 139 -23.65 -13.10 -33.51
N ARG A 140 -23.09 -13.44 -32.36
CA ARG A 140 -22.13 -14.54 -32.20
C ARG A 140 -22.81 -15.89 -32.40
N GLN A 141 -24.06 -16.06 -31.95
CA GLN A 141 -24.83 -17.27 -32.14
C GLN A 141 -25.03 -17.59 -33.63
N PHE A 142 -25.45 -16.60 -34.42
CA PHE A 142 -25.75 -16.81 -35.84
C PHE A 142 -24.50 -16.84 -36.74
N THR A 143 -23.39 -16.26 -36.30
CA THR A 143 -22.15 -16.31 -37.07
C THR A 143 -21.32 -17.55 -36.77
N ARG A 144 -21.23 -17.95 -35.49
CA ARG A 144 -20.34 -19.00 -35.04
C ARG A 144 -20.99 -20.34 -34.81
N HIS A 145 -22.26 -20.32 -34.40
CA HIS A 145 -23.01 -21.52 -34.02
C HIS A 145 -24.28 -21.81 -34.90
N ALA A 146 -24.36 -21.16 -36.05
CA ALA A 146 -25.46 -21.37 -36.98
C ALA A 146 -25.65 -22.86 -37.36
N ALA A 147 -24.56 -23.60 -37.49
CA ALA A 147 -24.55 -25.03 -37.82
C ALA A 147 -24.46 -25.95 -36.60
N ASN A 148 -24.35 -25.41 -35.37
CA ASN A 148 -24.19 -26.21 -34.16
C ASN A 148 -25.18 -25.75 -33.07
N PRO A 149 -26.43 -26.23 -33.09
CA PRO A 149 -27.46 -25.82 -32.12
C PRO A 149 -27.21 -26.32 -30.69
N GLY A 150 -26.23 -27.20 -30.49
CA GLY A 150 -25.90 -27.76 -29.19
C GLY A 150 -25.10 -26.81 -28.30
N ARG A 151 -24.67 -25.61 -28.80
CA ARG A 151 -23.97 -24.59 -28.02
C ARG A 151 -24.63 -23.24 -28.20
N LEU A 152 -24.72 -22.51 -27.10
CA LEU A 152 -25.27 -21.16 -27.02
C LEU A 152 -24.16 -20.17 -26.69
N ALA A 153 -24.04 -19.12 -27.50
CA ALA A 153 -23.15 -18.03 -27.26
C ALA A 153 -23.72 -17.17 -26.10
N CYS A 154 -23.14 -17.32 -24.92
CA CYS A 154 -23.65 -16.70 -23.71
C CYS A 154 -22.76 -15.49 -23.34
N ARG A 155 -23.40 -14.41 -22.85
CA ARG A 155 -22.76 -13.28 -22.20
C ARG A 155 -23.34 -13.15 -20.81
N PHE A 156 -22.49 -13.25 -19.80
CA PHE A 156 -22.91 -13.20 -18.39
C PHE A 156 -21.84 -12.59 -17.50
N ASP A 157 -22.27 -12.04 -16.38
CA ASP A 157 -21.39 -11.53 -15.36
C ASP A 157 -21.23 -12.56 -14.24
N GLU A 158 -19.99 -12.74 -13.79
CA GLU A 158 -19.67 -13.61 -12.67
C GLU A 158 -19.01 -12.82 -11.54
N LEU A 159 -19.48 -13.02 -10.31
CA LEU A 159 -18.93 -12.37 -9.14
C LEU A 159 -17.60 -13.02 -8.73
N SER A 160 -16.51 -12.40 -9.10
CA SER A 160 -15.15 -12.92 -8.87
C SER A 160 -14.46 -12.28 -7.68
N ARG A 161 -13.69 -13.08 -6.96
CA ARG A 161 -12.69 -12.63 -5.97
C ARG A 161 -11.32 -12.36 -6.60
N ASP A 162 -11.11 -12.83 -7.81
CA ASP A 162 -9.85 -12.66 -8.52
C ASP A 162 -9.76 -11.27 -9.18
N ILE A 163 -9.56 -10.26 -8.34
CA ILE A 163 -9.40 -8.87 -8.72
C ILE A 163 -7.98 -8.39 -8.37
N ALA A 164 -7.50 -7.36 -9.07
CA ALA A 164 -6.16 -6.81 -8.86
C ALA A 164 -5.85 -6.49 -7.40
N LEU A 165 -6.82 -5.92 -6.68
CA LEU A 165 -6.67 -5.61 -5.25
C LEU A 165 -6.37 -6.87 -4.42
N ASN A 166 -7.13 -7.94 -4.60
CA ASN A 166 -6.92 -9.19 -3.85
C ASN A 166 -5.60 -9.87 -4.21
N ARG A 167 -5.17 -9.76 -5.48
CA ARG A 167 -3.85 -10.24 -5.92
C ARG A 167 -2.72 -9.47 -5.24
N ILE A 168 -2.84 -8.15 -5.13
CA ILE A 168 -1.87 -7.30 -4.41
C ILE A 168 -1.83 -7.68 -2.93
N MET A 169 -3.00 -7.81 -2.27
CA MET A 169 -3.07 -8.21 -0.88
C MET A 169 -2.43 -9.59 -0.64
N LYS A 170 -2.67 -10.55 -1.55
CA LYS A 170 -2.03 -11.88 -1.48
C LYS A 170 -0.52 -11.83 -1.66
N ALA A 171 -0.01 -10.93 -2.48
CA ALA A 171 1.43 -10.79 -2.70
C ALA A 171 2.15 -10.07 -1.55
N ALA A 172 1.42 -9.34 -0.69
CA ALA A 172 1.96 -8.60 0.44
C ALA A 172 2.01 -9.42 1.75
N ILE A 173 1.46 -10.63 1.75
CA ILE A 173 1.46 -11.58 2.88
C ILE A 173 2.54 -12.65 2.64
#